data_c06a80e5750dc3152852118376e36b27
#
_entry.id   c06a80e5750dc3152852118376e36b27
#
_cell.length_a   1.000
_cell.length_b   1.000
_cell.length_c   1.000
_cell.angle_alpha   90.00
_cell.angle_beta   90.00
_cell.angle_gamma   90.00
#
_symmetry.space_group_name_H-M   'P 1'
#
loop_
_entity.id
_entity.type
_entity.pdbx_description
1 polymer ?
#
loop_
_entity_poly.entity_id
_entity_poly.type
_entity_poly.pdbx_seq_one_letter_code
_entity_poly.pdbx_strand_id
1 'polypeptide(L)'
;MELHEFNGFTYKSNEKDNTLPLIQIDGKKDKPVFVTKYYSLNENSINALINSYFYASHPFELNDYLDASSFLLHTTGPLDFKFYKNLFGNLLDNEKLQELYKVDNTEKESCRNYITLFWETISNIFGIISLSGSENNNLMWPHYAQETGFQLKFNTEELEQSIKNKIGKNEVFGLFPINYSEKLVPIDLSKFNQHHIPFFYLTNIKLKSWSYENEWRFIIGKNYMGVPYSKSPFELKPDFYVDIKNRFAYYDSNIVKEITLGHNYINRTRFHIDRVSEAITILEPIPNSESNINIILLDFISENLKDKLFYSGVIYDKSDDGISVIRTKERMEIIKIENYKYQLTRTYEVIKFP
;
A
#
# COMPACT_ATOMS: atom_id res chain seq x y z
N MET A 1 -5.38 4.15 28.83
CA MET A 1 -5.37 4.80 27.50
C MET A 1 -4.12 5.65 27.44
N GLU A 2 -3.27 5.38 26.48
CA GLU A 2 -2.05 6.15 26.21
C GLU A 2 -2.33 7.07 25.02
N LEU A 3 -1.91 8.34 25.12
CA LEU A 3 -2.17 9.35 24.09
C LEU A 3 -0.88 10.11 23.82
N HIS A 4 -0.51 10.22 22.54
CA HIS A 4 0.63 10.97 22.07
C HIS A 4 0.25 11.86 20.89
N GLU A 5 0.87 13.04 20.84
CA GLU A 5 0.67 14.00 19.76
C GLU A 5 1.98 14.23 19.03
N PHE A 6 1.96 14.06 17.70
CA PHE A 6 3.09 14.31 16.82
C PHE A 6 2.63 15.08 15.59
N ASN A 7 3.18 16.27 15.40
CA ASN A 7 2.96 17.09 14.20
C ASN A 7 1.46 17.27 13.84
N GLY A 8 0.63 17.52 14.87
CA GLY A 8 -0.81 17.72 14.69
C GLY A 8 -1.66 16.45 14.56
N PHE A 9 -1.03 15.28 14.64
CA PHE A 9 -1.69 13.98 14.69
C PHE A 9 -1.75 13.47 16.13
N THR A 10 -2.89 12.91 16.50
CA THR A 10 -3.10 12.28 17.80
C THR A 10 -3.15 10.78 17.66
N TYR A 11 -2.30 10.09 18.42
CA TYR A 11 -2.24 8.62 18.48
C TYR A 11 -2.79 8.17 19.83
N LYS A 12 -3.84 7.37 19.81
CA LYS A 12 -4.50 6.83 21.00
C LYS A 12 -4.45 5.32 21.01
N SER A 13 -4.04 4.75 22.13
CA SER A 13 -4.11 3.30 22.36
C SER A 13 -5.27 2.95 23.29
N ASN A 14 -6.10 1.99 22.88
CA ASN A 14 -7.31 1.55 23.59
C ASN A 14 -7.11 0.20 24.30
N GLU A 15 -6.02 0.00 25.04
CA GLU A 15 -5.70 -1.27 25.69
C GLU A 15 -6.75 -1.83 26.68
N LYS A 16 -7.60 -0.98 27.26
CA LYS A 16 -8.45 -1.43 28.36
C LYS A 16 -9.65 -2.29 27.94
N ASP A 17 -10.06 -2.22 26.69
CA ASP A 17 -11.36 -2.78 26.29
C ASP A 17 -11.28 -4.00 25.38
N ASN A 18 -10.07 -4.45 24.95
CA ASN A 18 -9.92 -5.44 23.87
C ASN A 18 -10.80 -5.18 22.65
N THR A 19 -11.29 -3.95 22.51
CA THR A 19 -12.11 -3.52 21.38
C THR A 19 -11.21 -2.93 20.30
N LEU A 20 -11.40 -3.35 19.08
CA LEU A 20 -10.75 -2.75 17.93
C LEU A 20 -11.49 -1.46 17.53
N PRO A 21 -10.72 -0.47 17.06
CA PRO A 21 -9.28 -0.50 16.81
C PRO A 21 -8.45 -0.30 18.07
N LEU A 22 -7.41 -1.11 18.24
CA LEU A 22 -6.42 -0.96 19.33
C LEU A 22 -5.74 0.40 19.30
N ILE A 23 -5.60 0.97 18.11
CA ILE A 23 -5.03 2.28 17.86
C ILE A 23 -6.00 3.13 17.06
N GLN A 24 -6.11 4.39 17.45
CA GLN A 24 -6.78 5.44 16.68
C GLN A 24 -5.76 6.51 16.32
N ILE A 25 -5.75 6.92 15.05
CA ILE A 25 -4.93 8.02 14.56
C ILE A 25 -5.88 9.09 14.04
N ASP A 26 -5.90 10.22 14.73
CA ASP A 26 -6.66 11.39 14.32
C ASP A 26 -5.70 12.45 13.74
N GLY A 27 -5.76 12.64 12.44
CA GLY A 27 -4.95 13.60 11.70
C GLY A 27 -5.73 14.80 11.20
N LYS A 28 -6.96 15.02 11.68
CA LYS A 28 -7.87 16.08 11.20
C LYS A 28 -8.08 16.03 9.68
N LYS A 29 -8.00 14.85 9.10
CA LYS A 29 -8.18 14.61 7.68
C LYS A 29 -9.36 13.66 7.48
N ASP A 30 -10.36 14.12 6.76
CA ASP A 30 -11.52 13.31 6.45
C ASP A 30 -11.15 12.11 5.60
N LYS A 31 -11.71 10.95 5.94
CA LYS A 31 -11.52 9.73 5.16
C LYS A 31 -12.11 9.94 3.76
N PRO A 32 -11.35 9.68 2.69
CA PRO A 32 -11.85 9.85 1.33
C PRO A 32 -12.97 8.85 1.03
N VAL A 33 -13.96 9.27 0.26
CA VAL A 33 -15.06 8.38 -0.20
C VAL A 33 -14.51 7.26 -1.08
N PHE A 34 -13.48 7.55 -1.86
CA PHE A 34 -12.82 6.59 -2.73
C PHE A 34 -11.32 6.59 -2.49
N VAL A 35 -10.74 5.42 -2.61
CA VAL A 35 -9.29 5.22 -2.66
C VAL A 35 -8.89 4.52 -3.94
N THR A 36 -7.65 4.77 -4.37
CA THR A 36 -7.10 4.21 -5.59
C THR A 36 -5.80 3.47 -5.34
N LYS A 37 -5.53 2.45 -6.17
CA LYS A 37 -4.26 1.72 -6.18
C LYS A 37 -3.70 1.72 -7.59
N TYR A 38 -2.46 2.19 -7.72
CA TYR A 38 -1.70 2.17 -8.97
C TYR A 38 -0.87 0.90 -9.07
N TYR A 39 -0.79 0.34 -10.26
CA TYR A 39 -0.05 -0.87 -10.56
C TYR A 39 0.78 -0.71 -11.84
N SER A 40 2.06 -1.03 -11.77
CA SER A 40 2.85 -1.27 -12.98
C SER A 40 2.38 -2.55 -13.65
N LEU A 41 2.54 -2.66 -14.96
CA LEU A 41 2.12 -3.82 -15.73
C LEU A 41 3.17 -4.95 -15.62
N ASN A 42 2.90 -5.94 -14.81
CA ASN A 42 3.72 -7.13 -14.61
C ASN A 42 2.87 -8.30 -14.11
N GLU A 43 3.45 -9.50 -14.04
CA GLU A 43 2.74 -10.72 -13.61
C GLU A 43 2.16 -10.59 -12.21
N ASN A 44 2.88 -9.99 -11.27
CA ASN A 44 2.39 -9.85 -9.88
C ASN A 44 1.17 -8.95 -9.80
N SER A 45 1.15 -7.83 -10.52
CA SER A 45 0.01 -6.91 -10.54
C SER A 45 -1.22 -7.52 -11.22
N ILE A 46 -1.01 -8.28 -12.29
CA ILE A 46 -2.10 -9.02 -12.95
C ILE A 46 -2.65 -10.12 -12.05
N ASN A 47 -1.79 -10.89 -11.41
CA ASN A 47 -2.20 -11.90 -10.44
C ASN A 47 -2.97 -11.29 -9.26
N ALA A 48 -2.55 -10.12 -8.78
CA ALA A 48 -3.25 -9.39 -7.72
C ALA A 48 -4.66 -8.95 -8.15
N LEU A 49 -4.81 -8.47 -9.39
CA LEU A 49 -6.10 -8.10 -9.96
C LEU A 49 -7.03 -9.30 -10.11
N ILE A 50 -6.57 -10.37 -10.78
CA ILE A 50 -7.37 -11.55 -11.11
C ILE A 50 -7.83 -12.28 -9.84
N ASN A 51 -6.94 -12.42 -8.88
CA ASN A 51 -7.23 -13.12 -7.63
C ASN A 51 -7.73 -12.18 -6.52
N SER A 52 -7.96 -10.91 -6.83
CA SER A 52 -8.55 -9.90 -5.95
C SER A 52 -7.85 -9.81 -4.59
N TYR A 53 -6.55 -9.54 -4.60
CA TYR A 53 -5.79 -9.30 -3.38
C TYR A 53 -4.89 -8.07 -3.48
N PHE A 54 -4.57 -7.48 -2.34
CA PHE A 54 -3.44 -6.57 -2.18
C PHE A 54 -2.27 -7.33 -1.56
N TYR A 55 -1.07 -7.02 -2.03
CA TYR A 55 0.13 -7.39 -1.32
C TYR A 55 0.39 -6.40 -0.19
N ALA A 56 0.42 -6.89 1.05
CA ALA A 56 0.75 -6.10 2.22
C ALA A 56 2.28 -6.07 2.40
N SER A 57 2.90 -5.01 1.92
CA SER A 57 4.35 -4.86 1.87
C SER A 57 4.97 -4.95 3.26
N HIS A 58 6.13 -5.59 3.34
CA HIS A 58 6.98 -5.48 4.50
C HIS A 58 7.60 -4.07 4.53
N PRO A 59 7.83 -3.44 5.71
CA PRO A 59 8.47 -2.12 5.77
C PRO A 59 9.78 -1.99 4.98
N PHE A 60 10.58 -3.04 4.86
CA PHE A 60 11.79 -3.06 4.02
C PHE A 60 11.56 -2.96 2.51
N GLU A 61 10.34 -3.23 2.05
CA GLU A 61 9.99 -3.19 0.63
C GLU A 61 9.48 -1.82 0.18
N LEU A 62 9.34 -0.88 1.12
CA LEU A 62 8.93 0.48 0.79
C LEU A 62 10.04 1.21 0.04
N ASN A 63 9.66 2.04 -0.91
CA ASN A 63 10.56 2.71 -1.84
C ASN A 63 11.36 3.87 -1.23
N ASP A 64 10.92 4.43 -0.11
CA ASP A 64 11.61 5.50 0.62
C ASP A 64 12.40 4.90 1.79
N TYR A 65 13.70 5.19 1.88
CA TYR A 65 14.59 4.71 2.95
C TYR A 65 14.18 5.13 4.35
N LEU A 66 13.44 6.23 4.47
CA LEU A 66 12.98 6.74 5.76
C LEU A 66 11.56 6.30 6.09
N ASP A 67 10.86 5.70 5.13
CA ASP A 67 9.49 5.24 5.33
C ASP A 67 9.47 3.97 6.19
N ALA A 68 8.75 4.01 7.30
CA ALA A 68 8.68 2.95 8.30
C ALA A 68 10.07 2.48 8.79
N SER A 69 11.07 3.36 8.82
CA SER A 69 12.46 3.04 9.09
C SER A 69 12.80 3.02 10.58
N SER A 70 13.68 2.09 10.97
CA SER A 70 14.26 2.07 12.33
C SER A 70 15.08 3.32 12.68
N PHE A 71 15.49 4.13 11.69
CA PHE A 71 16.15 5.42 11.93
C PHE A 71 15.27 6.44 12.66
N LEU A 72 13.96 6.23 12.66
CA LEU A 72 13.02 7.05 13.42
C LEU A 72 12.86 6.62 14.89
N LEU A 73 13.66 5.67 15.34
CA LEU A 73 13.64 5.16 16.71
C LEU A 73 14.97 5.44 17.40
N HIS A 74 14.88 5.80 18.67
CA HIS A 74 16.03 5.84 19.59
C HIS A 74 15.56 5.53 21.02
N THR A 75 16.50 5.42 21.94
CA THR A 75 16.21 5.31 23.36
C THR A 75 17.23 6.13 24.15
N THR A 76 16.75 6.91 25.13
CA THR A 76 17.58 7.70 26.05
C THR A 76 17.77 7.01 27.40
N GLY A 77 17.05 5.94 27.66
CA GLY A 77 17.08 5.17 28.90
C GLY A 77 16.56 3.75 28.72
N PRO A 78 16.44 3.00 29.81
CA PRO A 78 15.87 1.67 29.78
C PRO A 78 14.41 1.72 29.28
N LEU A 79 14.01 0.68 28.55
CA LEU A 79 12.61 0.53 28.16
C LEU A 79 11.76 0.22 29.40
N ASP A 80 10.50 0.61 29.36
CA ASP A 80 9.53 0.17 30.37
C ASP A 80 9.35 -1.35 30.33
N PHE A 81 9.29 -2.00 31.49
CA PHE A 81 9.18 -3.46 31.55
C PHE A 81 7.86 -3.98 30.93
N LYS A 82 6.78 -3.22 31.04
CA LYS A 82 5.52 -3.58 30.42
C LYS A 82 5.60 -3.53 28.90
N PHE A 83 6.30 -2.51 28.35
CA PHE A 83 6.60 -2.42 26.92
C PHE A 83 7.36 -3.68 26.45
N TYR A 84 8.42 -4.03 27.19
CA TYR A 84 9.23 -5.21 26.91
C TYR A 84 8.45 -6.51 26.99
N LYS A 85 7.67 -6.67 28.04
CA LYS A 85 6.80 -7.84 28.26
C LYS A 85 5.76 -7.97 27.13
N ASN A 86 5.21 -6.88 26.66
CA ASN A 86 4.24 -6.91 25.56
C ASN A 86 4.86 -7.35 24.24
N LEU A 87 6.15 -7.06 24.01
CA LEU A 87 6.86 -7.51 22.82
C LEU A 87 7.25 -8.99 22.87
N PHE A 88 7.77 -9.44 24.02
CA PHE A 88 8.46 -10.73 24.12
C PHE A 88 7.76 -11.73 25.02
N GLY A 89 6.76 -11.31 25.79
CA GLY A 89 6.13 -12.12 26.84
C GLY A 89 5.43 -13.39 26.36
N ASN A 90 5.06 -13.45 25.07
CA ASN A 90 4.47 -14.66 24.48
C ASN A 90 5.53 -15.68 24.03
N LEU A 91 6.80 -15.29 24.01
CA LEU A 91 7.92 -16.12 23.53
C LEU A 91 8.73 -16.74 24.69
N LEU A 92 8.62 -16.19 25.90
CA LEU A 92 9.46 -16.51 27.03
C LEU A 92 8.63 -16.63 28.31
N ASP A 93 9.09 -17.48 29.24
CA ASP A 93 8.56 -17.49 30.61
C ASP A 93 8.96 -16.19 31.36
N ASN A 94 8.22 -15.86 32.42
CA ASN A 94 8.41 -14.62 33.16
C ASN A 94 9.82 -14.48 33.81
N GLU A 95 10.46 -15.58 34.20
CA GLU A 95 11.79 -15.53 34.83
C GLU A 95 12.87 -15.20 33.80
N LYS A 96 12.87 -15.90 32.67
CA LYS A 96 13.77 -15.61 31.55
C LYS A 96 13.53 -14.23 30.97
N LEU A 97 12.29 -13.80 30.90
CA LEU A 97 11.96 -12.44 30.44
C LEU A 97 12.54 -11.37 31.36
N GLN A 98 12.49 -11.54 32.67
CA GLN A 98 13.09 -10.60 33.63
C GLN A 98 14.61 -10.61 33.59
N GLU A 99 15.24 -11.78 33.41
CA GLU A 99 16.69 -11.87 33.25
C GLU A 99 17.17 -11.16 32.00
N LEU A 100 16.53 -11.42 30.87
CA LEU A 100 16.85 -10.73 29.61
C LEU A 100 16.61 -9.22 29.71
N TYR A 101 15.51 -8.80 30.30
CA TYR A 101 15.23 -7.38 30.53
C TYR A 101 16.33 -6.68 31.33
N LYS A 102 16.85 -7.31 32.37
CA LYS A 102 17.95 -6.76 33.17
C LYS A 102 19.23 -6.64 32.34
N VAL A 103 19.61 -7.68 31.62
CA VAL A 103 20.80 -7.68 30.75
C VAL A 103 20.68 -6.59 29.68
N ASP A 104 19.56 -6.56 29.02
CA ASP A 104 19.32 -5.69 27.89
C ASP A 104 19.26 -4.20 28.26
N ASN A 105 18.85 -3.83 29.48
CA ASN A 105 18.74 -2.46 29.94
C ASN A 105 19.99 -1.92 30.70
N THR A 106 21.01 -2.74 30.90
CA THR A 106 22.24 -2.33 31.62
C THR A 106 23.35 -1.82 30.71
N GLU A 107 23.34 -2.17 29.43
CA GLU A 107 24.42 -1.84 28.49
C GLU A 107 23.94 -0.94 27.34
N LYS A 108 24.70 0.13 27.02
CA LYS A 108 24.38 1.04 25.89
C LYS A 108 24.32 0.35 24.54
N GLU A 109 25.05 -0.74 24.37
CA GLU A 109 25.10 -1.53 23.15
C GLU A 109 23.84 -2.36 22.99
N SER A 110 23.30 -2.84 24.09
CA SER A 110 22.02 -3.56 24.15
C SER A 110 20.85 -2.71 23.69
N CYS A 111 20.87 -1.39 24.01
CA CYS A 111 19.82 -0.47 23.56
C CYS A 111 19.72 -0.35 22.03
N ARG A 112 20.84 -0.47 21.30
CA ARG A 112 20.82 -0.49 19.82
C ARG A 112 20.23 -1.80 19.28
N ASN A 113 20.60 -2.92 19.88
CA ASN A 113 20.07 -4.23 19.52
C ASN A 113 18.57 -4.30 19.76
N TYR A 114 18.09 -3.59 20.78
CA TYR A 114 16.67 -3.43 21.05
C TYR A 114 15.87 -2.78 19.96
N ILE A 115 16.35 -1.64 19.47
CA ILE A 115 15.68 -0.91 18.40
C ILE A 115 15.56 -1.80 17.17
N THR A 116 16.64 -2.48 16.83
CA THR A 116 16.65 -3.41 15.71
C THR A 116 15.70 -4.58 15.94
N LEU A 117 15.77 -5.20 17.11
CA LEU A 117 14.92 -6.33 17.47
C LEU A 117 13.43 -5.93 17.53
N PHE A 118 13.12 -4.78 18.15
CA PHE A 118 11.77 -4.22 18.14
C PHE A 118 11.25 -4.04 16.71
N TRP A 119 12.02 -3.34 15.89
CA TRP A 119 11.63 -3.04 14.53
C TRP A 119 11.45 -4.32 13.70
N GLU A 120 12.37 -5.27 13.80
CA GLU A 120 12.29 -6.56 13.11
C GLU A 120 11.09 -7.39 13.56
N THR A 121 10.89 -7.52 14.86
CA THR A 121 9.76 -8.29 15.40
C THR A 121 8.43 -7.76 14.91
N ILE A 122 8.24 -6.43 15.00
CA ILE A 122 7.01 -5.79 14.59
C ILE A 122 6.83 -5.84 13.07
N SER A 123 7.89 -5.58 12.30
CA SER A 123 7.81 -5.59 10.84
C SER A 123 7.47 -6.97 10.26
N ASN A 124 7.83 -8.04 10.97
CA ASN A 124 7.56 -9.41 10.53
C ASN A 124 6.11 -9.86 10.78
N ILE A 125 5.37 -9.16 11.65
CA ILE A 125 3.97 -9.48 11.95
C ILE A 125 2.98 -8.51 11.32
N PHE A 126 3.47 -7.39 10.77
CA PHE A 126 2.63 -6.39 10.11
C PHE A 126 2.96 -6.23 8.63
N GLY A 127 1.95 -5.83 7.89
CA GLY A 127 2.06 -5.47 6.48
C GLY A 127 1.34 -4.16 6.19
N ILE A 128 1.83 -3.45 5.17
CA ILE A 128 1.37 -2.13 4.77
C ILE A 128 0.79 -2.21 3.36
N ILE A 129 -0.46 -1.75 3.20
CA ILE A 129 -1.07 -1.56 1.89
C ILE A 129 -1.26 -0.06 1.68
N SER A 130 -0.47 0.50 0.77
CA SER A 130 -0.54 1.91 0.40
C SER A 130 -1.58 2.14 -0.68
N LEU A 131 -2.47 3.09 -0.43
CA LEU A 131 -3.53 3.55 -1.32
C LEU A 131 -3.45 5.07 -1.46
N SER A 132 -3.95 5.63 -2.55
CA SER A 132 -4.06 7.09 -2.70
C SER A 132 -5.50 7.54 -2.47
N GLY A 133 -5.69 8.61 -1.72
CA GLY A 133 -6.97 9.32 -1.60
C GLY A 133 -7.24 10.28 -2.78
N SER A 134 -6.34 10.30 -3.78
CA SER A 134 -6.48 11.12 -4.99
C SER A 134 -6.64 10.24 -6.22
N GLU A 135 -7.53 10.66 -7.12
CA GLU A 135 -7.65 10.03 -8.42
C GLU A 135 -6.72 10.70 -9.44
N ASN A 136 -6.19 9.90 -10.35
CA ASN A 136 -5.56 10.34 -11.60
C ASN A 136 -4.47 11.41 -11.44
N ASN A 137 -3.68 11.32 -10.37
CA ASN A 137 -2.61 12.26 -10.06
C ASN A 137 -1.45 12.17 -11.08
N ASN A 138 -0.97 13.34 -11.53
CA ASN A 138 0.10 13.46 -12.54
C ASN A 138 1.41 12.75 -12.17
N LEU A 139 1.79 12.74 -10.88
CA LEU A 139 3.03 12.12 -10.41
C LEU A 139 2.87 10.63 -10.07
N MET A 140 1.67 10.21 -9.69
CA MET A 140 1.42 8.81 -9.34
C MET A 140 1.52 7.88 -10.56
N TRP A 141 1.08 8.33 -11.73
CA TRP A 141 1.13 7.53 -12.95
C TRP A 141 2.55 7.15 -13.38
N PRO A 142 3.51 8.08 -13.55
CA PRO A 142 4.88 7.72 -13.90
C PRO A 142 5.59 6.93 -12.80
N HIS A 143 5.38 7.27 -11.52
CA HIS A 143 6.10 6.64 -10.42
C HIS A 143 5.63 5.21 -10.13
N TYR A 144 4.31 4.96 -10.15
CA TYR A 144 3.74 3.68 -9.69
C TYR A 144 3.13 2.82 -10.79
N ALA A 145 2.71 3.41 -11.89
CA ALA A 145 2.12 2.69 -13.03
C ALA A 145 2.95 2.80 -14.31
N GLN A 146 4.08 3.52 -14.30
CA GLN A 146 4.96 3.72 -15.46
C GLN A 146 4.22 4.22 -16.72
N GLU A 147 3.10 4.93 -16.54
CA GLU A 147 2.18 5.37 -17.60
C GLU A 147 1.57 4.24 -18.45
N THR A 148 2.00 3.01 -18.28
CA THR A 148 1.62 1.84 -19.08
C THR A 148 0.84 0.80 -18.29
N GLY A 149 0.78 0.95 -16.98
CA GLY A 149 0.04 0.08 -16.08
C GLY A 149 -1.43 0.45 -15.95
N PHE A 150 -1.99 0.20 -14.79
CA PHE A 150 -3.39 0.49 -14.51
C PHE A 150 -3.62 0.99 -13.08
N GLN A 151 -4.77 1.62 -12.87
CA GLN A 151 -5.25 2.08 -11.57
C GLN A 151 -6.57 1.36 -11.27
N LEU A 152 -6.75 0.91 -10.03
CA LEU A 152 -8.03 0.43 -9.51
C LEU A 152 -8.61 1.46 -8.55
N LYS A 153 -9.93 1.65 -8.59
CA LYS A 153 -10.69 2.52 -7.69
C LYS A 153 -11.68 1.71 -6.87
N PHE A 154 -11.75 2.04 -5.59
CA PHE A 154 -12.61 1.39 -4.61
C PHE A 154 -13.40 2.42 -3.81
N ASN A 155 -14.62 2.09 -3.42
CA ASN A 155 -15.26 2.79 -2.31
C ASN A 155 -14.54 2.40 -1.02
N THR A 156 -14.20 3.38 -0.21
CA THR A 156 -13.33 3.17 0.97
C THR A 156 -13.99 2.28 2.02
N GLU A 157 -15.25 2.49 2.32
CA GLU A 157 -15.97 1.73 3.35
C GLU A 157 -16.20 0.27 2.91
N GLU A 158 -16.62 0.07 1.65
CA GLU A 158 -16.78 -1.28 1.08
C GLU A 158 -15.46 -2.06 1.09
N LEU A 159 -14.34 -1.39 0.76
CA LEU A 159 -13.02 -2.00 0.78
C LEU A 159 -12.59 -2.40 2.19
N GLU A 160 -12.74 -1.51 3.19
CA GLU A 160 -12.45 -1.82 4.58
C GLU A 160 -13.26 -3.02 5.08
N GLN A 161 -14.55 -3.02 4.78
CA GLN A 161 -15.42 -4.11 5.19
C GLN A 161 -15.06 -5.44 4.51
N SER A 162 -14.76 -5.40 3.22
CA SER A 162 -14.38 -6.59 2.46
C SER A 162 -13.09 -7.21 3.00
N ILE A 163 -12.05 -6.39 3.22
CA ILE A 163 -10.78 -6.85 3.79
C ILE A 163 -10.99 -7.43 5.19
N LYS A 164 -11.74 -6.75 6.07
CA LYS A 164 -12.04 -7.23 7.43
C LYS A 164 -12.77 -8.56 7.45
N ASN A 165 -13.66 -8.79 6.50
CA ASN A 165 -14.39 -10.06 6.40
C ASN A 165 -13.51 -11.22 5.94
N LYS A 166 -12.49 -10.95 5.11
CA LYS A 166 -11.59 -11.97 4.53
C LYS A 166 -10.42 -12.33 5.44
N ILE A 167 -9.83 -11.34 6.13
CA ILE A 167 -8.64 -11.53 6.96
C ILE A 167 -9.02 -11.92 8.39
N GLY A 168 -10.14 -11.45 8.87
CA GLY A 168 -10.53 -11.55 10.28
C GLY A 168 -10.49 -10.20 10.98
N LYS A 169 -11.49 -9.95 11.80
CA LYS A 169 -11.69 -8.61 12.43
C LYS A 169 -10.52 -8.18 13.32
N ASN A 170 -9.79 -9.14 13.88
CA ASN A 170 -8.69 -8.89 14.83
C ASN A 170 -7.34 -8.67 14.15
N GLU A 171 -7.25 -8.83 12.83
CA GLU A 171 -6.02 -8.78 12.05
C GLU A 171 -5.92 -7.50 11.20
N VAL A 172 -6.98 -6.71 11.12
CA VAL A 172 -6.98 -5.43 10.37
C VAL A 172 -7.08 -4.29 11.35
N PHE A 173 -6.06 -3.43 11.39
CA PHE A 173 -6.05 -2.26 12.28
C PHE A 173 -6.81 -1.07 11.71
N GLY A 174 -6.98 -1.01 10.40
CA GLY A 174 -7.77 0.00 9.73
C GLY A 174 -6.99 0.78 8.68
N LEU A 175 -7.66 1.79 8.13
CA LEU A 175 -7.13 2.70 7.13
C LEU A 175 -6.76 4.03 7.79
N PHE A 176 -5.49 4.41 7.72
CA PHE A 176 -4.94 5.59 8.36
C PHE A 176 -4.36 6.58 7.34
N PRO A 177 -4.56 7.90 7.53
CA PRO A 177 -3.93 8.91 6.70
C PRO A 177 -2.44 9.02 7.01
N ILE A 178 -1.61 9.36 6.02
CA ILE A 178 -0.20 9.67 6.25
C ILE A 178 -0.03 11.08 6.80
N ASN A 179 0.81 11.18 7.82
CA ASN A 179 1.28 12.41 8.44
C ASN A 179 2.49 12.95 7.66
N TYR A 180 2.28 13.94 6.81
CA TYR A 180 3.36 14.56 6.05
C TYR A 180 4.03 15.67 6.84
N SER A 181 5.35 15.55 7.03
CA SER A 181 6.16 16.48 7.82
C SER A 181 7.36 17.02 7.03
N GLU A 182 7.73 18.28 7.25
CA GLU A 182 8.94 18.87 6.67
C GLU A 182 10.21 18.16 7.17
N LYS A 183 10.18 17.65 8.41
CA LYS A 183 11.26 16.90 9.03
C LYS A 183 10.68 15.72 9.79
N LEU A 184 11.28 14.55 9.62
CA LEU A 184 10.93 13.37 10.41
C LEU A 184 11.63 13.48 11.77
N VAL A 185 10.87 13.33 12.83
CA VAL A 185 11.37 13.42 14.21
C VAL A 185 11.45 12.02 14.79
N PRO A 186 12.67 11.53 15.12
CA PRO A 186 12.81 10.25 15.80
C PRO A 186 12.14 10.26 17.17
N ILE A 187 11.51 9.16 17.55
CA ILE A 187 10.84 8.99 18.84
C ILE A 187 11.66 8.14 19.80
N ASP A 188 11.54 8.46 21.08
CA ASP A 188 12.24 7.78 22.15
C ASP A 188 11.40 6.64 22.73
N LEU A 189 11.79 5.39 22.45
CA LEU A 189 11.07 4.21 22.90
C LEU A 189 10.95 4.09 24.43
N SER A 190 11.90 4.66 25.18
CA SER A 190 11.87 4.63 26.64
C SER A 190 10.70 5.41 27.27
N LYS A 191 10.01 6.24 26.47
CA LYS A 191 8.86 7.04 26.91
C LYS A 191 7.51 6.38 26.68
N PHE A 192 7.49 5.16 26.14
CA PHE A 192 6.26 4.45 25.82
C PHE A 192 6.09 3.21 26.71
N ASN A 193 4.86 2.96 27.10
CA ASN A 193 4.47 1.74 27.80
C ASN A 193 4.02 0.64 26.85
N GLN A 194 3.82 0.99 25.57
CA GLN A 194 3.24 0.10 24.55
C GLN A 194 3.97 0.23 23.24
N HIS A 195 4.17 -0.90 22.58
CA HIS A 195 4.87 -0.97 21.30
C HIS A 195 4.04 -0.51 20.09
N HIS A 196 2.70 -0.47 20.23
CA HIS A 196 1.83 -0.13 19.11
C HIS A 196 2.01 1.33 18.65
N ILE A 197 2.06 2.29 19.59
CA ILE A 197 2.18 3.72 19.22
C ILE A 197 3.47 4.01 18.44
N PRO A 198 4.66 3.58 18.89
CA PRO A 198 5.88 3.73 18.10
C PRO A 198 5.78 3.11 16.71
N PHE A 199 5.20 1.91 16.61
CA PHE A 199 5.03 1.25 15.34
C PHE A 199 4.11 2.02 14.39
N PHE A 200 2.93 2.42 14.87
CA PHE A 200 1.98 3.19 14.05
C PHE A 200 2.54 4.56 13.65
N TYR A 201 3.32 5.20 14.53
CA TYR A 201 4.03 6.41 14.18
C TYR A 201 4.98 6.18 13.00
N LEU A 202 5.82 5.15 13.05
CA LEU A 202 6.74 4.81 11.98
C LEU A 202 6.05 4.57 10.64
N THR A 203 4.93 3.88 10.67
CA THR A 203 4.19 3.47 9.46
C THR A 203 3.25 4.54 8.93
N ASN A 204 3.10 5.66 9.64
CA ASN A 204 2.15 6.72 9.30
C ASN A 204 2.81 8.08 9.02
N ILE A 205 4.14 8.21 9.17
CA ILE A 205 4.85 9.48 8.94
C ILE A 205 5.70 9.41 7.67
N LYS A 206 5.68 10.50 6.88
CA LYS A 206 6.44 10.63 5.64
C LYS A 206 6.94 12.06 5.44
N LEU A 207 8.01 12.25 4.68
CA LEU A 207 8.46 13.59 4.29
C LEU A 207 7.40 14.27 3.42
N LYS A 208 7.24 15.58 3.58
CA LYS A 208 6.27 16.41 2.84
C LYS A 208 6.48 16.37 1.32
N SER A 209 7.70 16.10 0.86
CA SER A 209 7.97 15.88 -0.57
C SER A 209 7.11 14.79 -1.22
N TRP A 210 6.59 13.85 -0.42
CA TRP A 210 5.68 12.78 -0.86
C TRP A 210 4.19 13.12 -0.73
N SER A 211 3.84 14.34 -0.31
CA SER A 211 2.45 14.71 -0.05
C SER A 211 1.52 14.63 -1.28
N TYR A 212 2.08 14.66 -2.48
CA TYR A 212 1.34 14.47 -3.72
C TYR A 212 0.67 13.09 -3.82
N GLU A 213 1.17 12.08 -3.09
CA GLU A 213 0.57 10.75 -3.04
C GLU A 213 -0.80 10.74 -2.37
N ASN A 214 -1.06 11.72 -1.48
CA ASN A 214 -2.27 11.76 -0.65
C ASN A 214 -2.57 10.38 -0.05
N GLU A 215 -1.51 9.77 0.54
CA GLU A 215 -1.49 8.36 0.89
C GLU A 215 -2.35 8.05 2.11
N TRP A 216 -3.02 6.92 2.02
CA TRP A 216 -3.74 6.23 3.09
C TRP A 216 -3.23 4.79 3.17
N ARG A 217 -3.04 4.30 4.37
CA ARG A 217 -2.49 2.94 4.59
C ARG A 217 -3.45 2.06 5.35
N PHE A 218 -3.70 0.86 4.82
CA PHE A 218 -4.13 -0.23 5.66
C PHE A 218 -2.92 -0.82 6.35
N ILE A 219 -3.02 -0.94 7.68
CA ILE A 219 -2.10 -1.73 8.49
C ILE A 219 -2.79 -3.03 8.82
N ILE A 220 -2.17 -4.13 8.44
CA ILE A 220 -2.67 -5.49 8.64
C ILE A 220 -1.66 -6.24 9.49
N GLY A 221 -2.13 -6.88 10.57
CA GLY A 221 -1.33 -7.77 11.39
C GLY A 221 -1.82 -9.19 11.26
N LYS A 222 -0.93 -10.12 11.03
CA LYS A 222 -1.21 -11.56 11.06
C LYS A 222 -0.08 -12.28 11.77
N ASN A 223 -0.43 -13.31 12.52
CA ASN A 223 0.58 -14.25 12.98
C ASN A 223 1.30 -14.82 11.75
N TYR A 224 2.64 -14.77 11.74
CA TYR A 224 3.46 -15.35 10.68
C TYR A 224 3.38 -14.68 9.29
N MET A 225 3.25 -13.36 9.21
CA MET A 225 3.46 -12.67 7.92
C MET A 225 4.88 -12.85 7.38
N GLY A 226 5.85 -12.90 8.29
CA GLY A 226 7.24 -13.24 7.99
C GLY A 226 7.98 -12.21 7.14
N VAL A 227 9.22 -12.54 6.83
CA VAL A 227 10.07 -11.75 5.93
C VAL A 227 9.95 -12.34 4.52
N PRO A 228 9.52 -11.57 3.51
CA PRO A 228 9.31 -12.09 2.15
C PRO A 228 10.60 -12.34 1.37
N TYR A 229 11.75 -11.97 1.91
CA TYR A 229 13.06 -12.12 1.27
C TYR A 229 14.17 -12.31 2.30
N SER A 230 15.31 -12.86 1.88
CA SER A 230 16.51 -12.96 2.71
C SER A 230 17.17 -11.59 2.84
N LYS A 231 17.41 -11.14 4.07
CA LYS A 231 18.17 -9.91 4.35
C LYS A 231 19.65 -10.05 4.05
N SER A 232 20.16 -11.27 4.11
CA SER A 232 21.56 -11.59 3.88
C SER A 232 21.67 -12.90 3.11
N PRO A 233 22.53 -12.97 2.09
CA PRO A 233 22.83 -14.23 1.40
C PRO A 233 23.46 -15.29 2.31
N PHE A 234 23.88 -14.91 3.52
CA PHE A 234 24.48 -15.79 4.52
C PHE A 234 23.50 -16.25 5.62
N GLU A 235 22.33 -15.62 5.74
CA GLU A 235 21.29 -15.95 6.73
C GLU A 235 20.23 -16.89 6.15
N LEU A 236 20.64 -17.96 5.54
CA LEU A 236 19.75 -18.98 5.01
C LEU A 236 19.26 -19.93 6.13
N LYS A 237 18.29 -19.48 6.92
CA LYS A 237 17.47 -20.41 7.70
C LYS A 237 16.11 -20.51 7.01
N PRO A 238 15.80 -21.66 6.39
CA PRO A 238 14.52 -21.88 5.69
C PRO A 238 13.28 -21.59 6.54
N ASP A 239 13.41 -21.74 7.86
CA ASP A 239 12.33 -21.59 8.83
C ASP A 239 11.82 -20.13 9.00
N PHE A 240 12.53 -19.15 8.47
CA PHE A 240 12.11 -17.75 8.48
C PHE A 240 11.40 -17.31 7.19
N TYR A 241 11.40 -18.15 6.16
CA TYR A 241 10.67 -17.88 4.91
C TYR A 241 9.24 -18.38 5.06
N VAL A 242 8.36 -17.45 5.39
CA VAL A 242 6.93 -17.72 5.36
C VAL A 242 6.46 -17.57 3.91
N ASP A 243 5.49 -18.38 3.52
CA ASP A 243 4.86 -18.26 2.20
C ASP A 243 4.41 -16.80 1.97
N ILE A 244 4.84 -16.21 0.85
CA ILE A 244 4.50 -14.84 0.45
C ILE A 244 2.99 -14.59 0.45
N LYS A 245 2.18 -15.64 0.27
CA LYS A 245 0.71 -15.58 0.33
C LYS A 245 0.17 -15.15 1.69
N ASN A 246 0.97 -15.29 2.75
CA ASN A 246 0.58 -14.76 4.07
C ASN A 246 0.47 -13.23 4.07
N ARG A 247 1.12 -12.55 3.12
CA ARG A 247 0.99 -11.10 2.92
C ARG A 247 -0.13 -10.70 1.97
N PHE A 248 -0.90 -11.65 1.46
CA PHE A 248 -2.04 -11.34 0.61
C PHE A 248 -3.26 -10.97 1.45
N ALA A 249 -3.80 -9.79 1.19
CA ALA A 249 -5.04 -9.29 1.76
C ALA A 249 -6.12 -9.35 0.69
N TYR A 250 -6.96 -10.35 0.76
CA TYR A 250 -8.02 -10.56 -0.23
C TYR A 250 -9.19 -9.61 -0.02
N TYR A 251 -9.82 -9.21 -1.13
CA TYR A 251 -11.06 -8.44 -1.15
C TYR A 251 -12.07 -9.11 -2.11
N ASP A 252 -13.31 -8.68 -2.08
CA ASP A 252 -14.34 -9.19 -3.00
C ASP A 252 -14.20 -8.52 -4.37
N SER A 253 -14.11 -9.29 -5.45
CA SER A 253 -13.85 -8.79 -6.81
C SER A 253 -14.89 -7.77 -7.30
N ASN A 254 -16.13 -7.89 -6.84
CA ASN A 254 -17.24 -7.02 -7.25
C ASN A 254 -17.14 -5.58 -6.72
N ILE A 255 -16.33 -5.32 -5.68
CA ILE A 255 -16.18 -3.97 -5.10
C ILE A 255 -15.26 -3.06 -5.91
N VAL A 256 -14.54 -3.58 -6.91
CA VAL A 256 -13.79 -2.74 -7.85
C VAL A 256 -14.80 -1.85 -8.60
N LYS A 257 -14.68 -0.53 -8.44
CA LYS A 257 -15.56 0.46 -9.07
C LYS A 257 -15.13 0.81 -10.46
N GLU A 258 -13.82 0.97 -10.66
CA GLU A 258 -13.22 1.38 -11.94
C GLU A 258 -11.84 0.74 -12.10
N ILE A 259 -11.50 0.43 -13.34
CA ILE A 259 -10.14 0.16 -13.79
C ILE A 259 -9.78 1.20 -14.84
N THR A 260 -8.69 1.93 -14.63
CA THR A 260 -8.19 2.92 -15.58
C THR A 260 -6.86 2.44 -16.15
N LEU A 261 -6.75 2.30 -17.45
CA LEU A 261 -5.50 2.01 -18.14
C LEU A 261 -4.66 3.27 -18.28
N GLY A 262 -3.35 3.16 -18.17
CA GLY A 262 -2.43 4.28 -18.27
C GLY A 262 -2.41 4.91 -19.67
N HIS A 263 -2.02 6.18 -19.72
CA HIS A 263 -1.97 6.99 -20.96
C HIS A 263 -1.16 6.33 -22.10
N ASN A 264 -0.09 5.61 -21.76
CA ASN A 264 0.78 4.93 -22.72
C ASN A 264 0.52 3.41 -22.81
N TYR A 265 -0.58 2.91 -22.24
CA TYR A 265 -0.90 1.48 -22.31
C TYR A 265 -1.08 1.04 -23.76
N ILE A 266 -1.91 1.76 -24.54
CA ILE A 266 -2.16 1.48 -25.94
C ILE A 266 -1.07 2.14 -26.78
N ASN A 267 -0.09 1.37 -27.22
CA ASN A 267 0.99 1.86 -28.06
C ASN A 267 1.42 0.80 -29.10
N ARG A 268 2.15 1.26 -30.12
CA ARG A 268 2.57 0.42 -31.27
C ARG A 268 3.67 -0.59 -30.94
N THR A 269 4.28 -0.51 -29.79
CA THR A 269 5.27 -1.51 -29.36
C THR A 269 4.63 -2.74 -28.71
N ARG A 270 3.38 -2.60 -28.28
CA ARG A 270 2.60 -3.66 -27.60
C ARG A 270 1.49 -4.23 -28.44
N PHE A 271 0.93 -3.40 -29.35
CA PHE A 271 -0.26 -3.74 -30.11
C PHE A 271 -0.15 -3.38 -31.58
N HIS A 272 -0.66 -4.26 -32.44
CA HIS A 272 -1.16 -3.85 -33.73
C HIS A 272 -2.46 -3.07 -33.47
N ILE A 273 -2.52 -1.83 -33.94
CA ILE A 273 -3.61 -0.91 -33.68
C ILE A 273 -4.28 -0.58 -35.00
N ASP A 274 -5.54 -0.97 -35.13
CA ASP A 274 -6.39 -0.61 -36.26
C ASP A 274 -7.48 0.36 -35.82
N ARG A 275 -7.45 1.58 -36.34
CA ARG A 275 -8.46 2.62 -36.10
C ARG A 275 -9.56 2.53 -37.12
N VAL A 276 -10.59 1.79 -36.80
CA VAL A 276 -11.76 1.59 -37.68
C VAL A 276 -12.55 2.90 -37.84
N SER A 277 -12.62 3.69 -36.76
CA SER A 277 -13.26 5.03 -36.76
C SER A 277 -12.65 5.90 -35.65
N GLU A 278 -13.12 7.13 -35.46
CA GLU A 278 -12.74 7.98 -34.33
C GLU A 278 -13.11 7.36 -32.99
N ALA A 279 -14.20 6.60 -32.94
CA ALA A 279 -14.68 5.95 -31.72
C ALA A 279 -14.14 4.54 -31.52
N ILE A 280 -13.82 3.81 -32.59
CA ILE A 280 -13.54 2.37 -32.55
C ILE A 280 -12.09 2.09 -32.89
N THR A 281 -11.39 1.43 -31.97
CA THR A 281 -10.02 0.95 -32.13
C THR A 281 -9.97 -0.55 -31.87
N ILE A 282 -9.36 -1.30 -32.78
CA ILE A 282 -9.08 -2.73 -32.60
C ILE A 282 -7.62 -2.87 -32.14
N LEU A 283 -7.42 -3.66 -31.11
CA LEU A 283 -6.12 -4.00 -30.53
C LEU A 283 -5.84 -5.48 -30.69
N GLU A 284 -4.65 -5.80 -31.19
CA GLU A 284 -4.11 -7.16 -31.24
C GLU A 284 -2.70 -7.14 -30.62
N PRO A 285 -2.47 -7.81 -29.47
CA PRO A 285 -1.17 -7.85 -28.83
C PRO A 285 -0.08 -8.37 -29.76
N ILE A 286 1.03 -7.66 -29.90
CA ILE A 286 2.18 -8.11 -30.67
C ILE A 286 2.86 -9.26 -29.93
N PRO A 287 3.16 -10.40 -30.57
CA PRO A 287 3.87 -11.50 -29.93
C PRO A 287 5.27 -11.08 -29.44
N ASN A 288 5.39 -10.87 -28.15
CA ASN A 288 6.64 -10.54 -27.45
C ASN A 288 6.57 -11.04 -26.00
N SER A 289 7.57 -10.76 -25.18
CA SER A 289 7.62 -11.18 -23.77
C SER A 289 6.46 -10.65 -22.91
N GLU A 290 5.82 -9.53 -23.30
CA GLU A 290 4.71 -8.91 -22.58
C GLU A 290 3.34 -9.30 -23.12
N SER A 291 3.26 -10.02 -24.25
CA SER A 291 2.00 -10.31 -24.93
C SER A 291 1.03 -11.08 -24.04
N ASN A 292 1.52 -12.08 -23.32
CA ASN A 292 0.68 -12.86 -22.40
C ASN A 292 0.06 -12.00 -21.31
N ILE A 293 0.80 -11.08 -20.74
CA ILE A 293 0.33 -10.15 -19.69
C ILE A 293 -0.79 -9.27 -20.24
N ASN A 294 -0.60 -8.71 -21.46
CA ASN A 294 -1.61 -7.88 -22.10
C ASN A 294 -2.88 -8.66 -22.44
N ILE A 295 -2.74 -9.89 -22.96
CA ILE A 295 -3.87 -10.78 -23.27
C ILE A 295 -4.67 -11.08 -22.01
N ILE A 296 -3.99 -11.52 -20.94
CA ILE A 296 -4.63 -11.88 -19.67
C ILE A 296 -5.37 -10.66 -19.07
N LEU A 297 -4.76 -9.47 -19.11
CA LEU A 297 -5.38 -8.25 -18.61
C LEU A 297 -6.65 -7.90 -19.41
N LEU A 298 -6.56 -7.87 -20.74
CA LEU A 298 -7.69 -7.48 -21.59
C LEU A 298 -8.81 -8.54 -21.57
N ASP A 299 -8.48 -9.83 -21.50
CA ASP A 299 -9.45 -10.89 -21.27
C ASP A 299 -10.21 -10.67 -19.96
N PHE A 300 -9.47 -10.49 -18.87
CA PHE A 300 -10.07 -10.27 -17.55
C PHE A 300 -10.98 -9.02 -17.54
N ILE A 301 -10.53 -7.91 -18.14
CA ILE A 301 -11.33 -6.69 -18.21
C ILE A 301 -12.60 -6.92 -19.03
N SER A 302 -12.48 -7.54 -20.20
CA SER A 302 -13.64 -7.76 -21.10
C SER A 302 -14.70 -8.68 -20.49
N GLU A 303 -14.30 -9.60 -19.63
CA GLU A 303 -15.18 -10.55 -18.96
C GLU A 303 -15.79 -10.01 -17.66
N ASN A 304 -14.98 -9.30 -16.85
CA ASN A 304 -15.33 -8.99 -15.46
C ASN A 304 -15.53 -7.49 -15.18
N LEU A 305 -14.93 -6.60 -15.99
CA LEU A 305 -14.87 -5.15 -15.74
C LEU A 305 -15.23 -4.32 -16.98
N LYS A 306 -15.91 -4.89 -17.97
CA LYS A 306 -16.23 -4.23 -19.25
C LYS A 306 -16.94 -2.89 -19.10
N ASP A 307 -17.84 -2.77 -18.10
CA ASP A 307 -18.61 -1.56 -17.82
C ASP A 307 -17.90 -0.58 -16.88
N LYS A 308 -16.69 -0.92 -16.44
CA LYS A 308 -15.89 -0.17 -15.46
C LYS A 308 -14.54 0.29 -16.02
N LEU A 309 -14.33 0.13 -17.34
CA LEU A 309 -13.08 0.47 -18.00
C LEU A 309 -13.00 1.96 -18.31
N PHE A 310 -11.85 2.54 -17.94
CA PHE A 310 -11.46 3.90 -18.31
C PHE A 310 -10.05 3.90 -18.93
N TYR A 311 -9.76 4.94 -19.68
CA TYR A 311 -8.46 5.20 -20.26
C TYR A 311 -7.95 6.57 -19.82
N SER A 312 -6.75 6.62 -19.25
CA SER A 312 -6.13 7.88 -18.83
C SER A 312 -5.67 8.67 -20.04
N GLY A 313 -5.90 9.97 -20.02
CA GLY A 313 -5.45 10.92 -21.03
C GLY A 313 -4.70 12.08 -20.41
N VAL A 314 -4.05 12.85 -21.28
CA VAL A 314 -3.35 14.09 -20.92
C VAL A 314 -3.75 15.18 -21.90
N ILE A 315 -4.18 16.33 -21.35
CA ILE A 315 -4.46 17.54 -22.12
C ILE A 315 -3.47 18.61 -21.69
N TYR A 316 -2.91 19.31 -22.66
CA TYR A 316 -2.06 20.47 -22.42
C TYR A 316 -2.91 21.73 -22.53
N ASP A 317 -3.08 22.43 -21.42
CA ASP A 317 -3.73 23.73 -21.41
C ASP A 317 -2.66 24.83 -21.56
N LYS A 318 -2.81 25.65 -22.61
CA LYS A 318 -1.89 26.73 -22.93
C LYS A 318 -2.57 28.06 -22.60
N SER A 319 -1.96 28.82 -21.71
CA SER A 319 -2.32 30.19 -21.39
C SER A 319 -1.13 31.12 -21.65
N ASP A 320 -1.34 32.40 -21.56
CA ASP A 320 -0.27 33.42 -21.68
C ASP A 320 0.77 33.29 -20.56
N ASP A 321 0.38 32.68 -19.42
CA ASP A 321 1.24 32.45 -18.25
C ASP A 321 2.04 31.15 -18.34
N GLY A 322 1.77 30.27 -19.33
CA GLY A 322 2.50 29.01 -19.49
C GLY A 322 1.66 27.82 -19.97
N ILE A 323 2.21 26.65 -19.80
CA ILE A 323 1.56 25.38 -20.15
C ILE A 323 1.31 24.58 -18.88
N SER A 324 0.06 24.23 -18.64
CA SER A 324 -0.33 23.28 -17.59
C SER A 324 -0.72 21.93 -18.17
N VAL A 325 -0.56 20.89 -17.36
CA VAL A 325 -0.90 19.52 -17.72
C VAL A 325 -2.14 19.11 -16.93
N ILE A 326 -3.21 18.78 -17.65
CA ILE A 326 -4.47 18.32 -17.06
C ILE A 326 -4.62 16.85 -17.37
N ARG A 327 -4.73 16.03 -16.33
CA ARG A 327 -5.10 14.63 -16.49
C ARG A 327 -6.59 14.50 -16.79
N THR A 328 -6.87 13.54 -17.66
CA THR A 328 -8.24 13.15 -17.97
C THR A 328 -8.38 11.64 -17.84
N LYS A 329 -9.59 11.19 -17.68
CA LYS A 329 -9.96 9.79 -17.95
C LYS A 329 -11.21 9.76 -18.80
N GLU A 330 -11.24 8.87 -19.75
CA GLU A 330 -12.39 8.64 -20.63
C GLU A 330 -12.93 7.25 -20.42
N ARG A 331 -14.23 7.13 -20.29
CA ARG A 331 -14.89 5.82 -20.22
C ARG A 331 -14.78 5.11 -21.57
N MET A 332 -14.47 3.84 -21.52
CA MET A 332 -14.30 2.97 -22.68
C MET A 332 -15.17 1.73 -22.53
N GLU A 333 -15.63 1.23 -23.65
CA GLU A 333 -16.22 -0.11 -23.73
C GLU A 333 -15.22 -1.06 -24.37
N ILE A 334 -15.16 -2.29 -23.88
CA ILE A 334 -14.26 -3.33 -24.41
C ILE A 334 -15.05 -4.60 -24.75
N ILE A 335 -14.79 -5.14 -25.94
CA ILE A 335 -15.36 -6.42 -26.40
C ILE A 335 -14.23 -7.26 -26.99
N LYS A 336 -14.13 -8.52 -26.60
CA LYS A 336 -13.29 -9.50 -27.27
C LYS A 336 -14.01 -9.98 -28.54
N ILE A 337 -13.47 -9.65 -29.70
CA ILE A 337 -14.10 -10.00 -31.01
C ILE A 337 -13.61 -11.31 -31.56
N GLU A 338 -12.34 -11.65 -31.33
CA GLU A 338 -11.68 -12.90 -31.72
C GLU A 338 -10.63 -13.29 -30.70
N ASN A 339 -9.98 -14.44 -30.85
CA ASN A 339 -8.82 -14.80 -30.06
C ASN A 339 -7.74 -13.72 -30.23
N TYR A 340 -7.35 -13.12 -29.09
CA TYR A 340 -6.33 -12.07 -29.00
C TYR A 340 -6.67 -10.75 -29.72
N LYS A 341 -7.95 -10.53 -30.10
CA LYS A 341 -8.41 -9.26 -30.67
C LYS A 341 -9.50 -8.63 -29.84
N TYR A 342 -9.32 -7.36 -29.54
CA TYR A 342 -10.19 -6.59 -28.66
C TYR A 342 -10.62 -5.31 -29.36
N GLN A 343 -11.90 -5.05 -29.37
CA GLN A 343 -12.45 -3.77 -29.81
C GLN A 343 -12.63 -2.87 -28.59
N LEU A 344 -12.02 -1.70 -28.64
CA LEU A 344 -12.26 -0.61 -27.71
C LEU A 344 -13.13 0.44 -28.38
N THR A 345 -14.19 0.85 -27.68
CA THR A 345 -15.11 1.88 -28.14
C THR A 345 -15.11 3.05 -27.16
N ARG A 346 -14.83 4.24 -27.68
CA ARG A 346 -14.88 5.50 -26.91
C ARG A 346 -16.33 5.86 -26.65
N THR A 347 -16.64 6.27 -25.40
CA THR A 347 -17.97 6.78 -25.05
C THR A 347 -18.05 8.28 -25.08
N TYR A 348 -16.89 8.98 -25.21
CA TYR A 348 -16.75 10.44 -25.12
C TYR A 348 -17.14 11.03 -23.76
N GLU A 349 -17.34 10.18 -22.75
CA GLU A 349 -17.52 10.59 -21.36
C GLU A 349 -16.16 10.85 -20.75
N VAL A 350 -15.74 12.13 -20.76
CA VAL A 350 -14.40 12.56 -20.32
C VAL A 350 -14.51 13.30 -19.00
N ILE A 351 -13.75 12.83 -17.99
CA ILE A 351 -13.57 13.48 -16.69
C ILE A 351 -12.19 14.14 -16.65
N LYS A 352 -12.14 15.42 -16.25
CA LYS A 352 -10.90 16.18 -16.10
C LYS A 352 -10.51 16.26 -14.63
N PHE A 353 -9.21 16.18 -14.36
CA PHE A 353 -8.61 16.30 -13.04
C PHE A 353 -7.64 17.48 -13.07
N PRO A 354 -7.85 18.47 -12.21
CA PRO A 354 -7.00 19.66 -12.15
C PRO A 354 -5.60 19.34 -11.63
#